data_6e6d2ec315ef24fd4e7507e4df73e4cf
#
_entry.id   6e6d2ec315ef24fd4e7507e4df73e4cf
#
_cell.length_a   1.000
_cell.length_b   1.000
_cell.length_c   1.000
_cell.angle_alpha   90.00
_cell.angle_beta   90.00
_cell.angle_gamma   90.00
#
_symmetry.space_group_name_H-M   'P 1'
#
loop_
_entity.id
_entity.type
_entity.pdbx_description
1 polymer ?
#
loop_
_entity_poly.entity_id
_entity_poly.type
_entity_poly.pdbx_seq_one_letter_code
_entity_poly.pdbx_strand_id
1 'polypeptide(L)'
;MKLALELAVIDPNIGGVMIFGHRGTGKSTAVRSLADLLPRVARVRGCVYGCDPVSVTELCDNCSARRNASGRLPSGREAVRVVDLPLGATEDRLCGTLDIERALAEGVKEFEPGLLARANRGFLYIDEINLLDDHLVDILLDAAASGRNVVEREGVSVKHPARFVLVGSGNPEEGELRPQLLDRFGLYAE
;
A
#
# COMPACT_ATOMS: atom_id res chain seq x y z
N MET A 1 10.92 16.31 -8.02
CA MET A 1 9.75 15.42 -8.06
C MET A 1 9.90 14.24 -9.04
N LYS A 2 10.01 14.42 -10.40
CA LYS A 2 10.03 13.31 -11.39
C LYS A 2 11.08 12.25 -11.08
N LEU A 3 12.35 12.65 -10.94
CA LEU A 3 13.44 11.73 -10.63
C LEU A 3 13.23 10.94 -9.33
N ALA A 4 12.70 11.58 -8.30
CA ALA A 4 12.43 10.91 -7.02
C ALA A 4 11.36 9.80 -7.18
N LEU A 5 10.29 10.07 -7.92
CA LEU A 5 9.27 9.09 -8.22
C LEU A 5 9.81 7.92 -9.07
N GLU A 6 10.65 8.20 -10.07
CA GLU A 6 11.28 7.17 -10.91
C GLU A 6 12.21 6.26 -10.07
N LEU A 7 13.04 6.85 -9.19
CA LEU A 7 13.91 6.09 -8.29
C LEU A 7 13.12 5.20 -7.33
N ALA A 8 12.05 5.69 -6.73
CA ALA A 8 11.21 4.91 -5.82
C ALA A 8 10.47 3.75 -6.52
N VAL A 9 10.20 3.88 -7.82
CA VAL A 9 9.63 2.78 -8.63
C VAL A 9 10.69 1.71 -8.92
N ILE A 10 11.93 2.13 -9.21
CA ILE A 10 13.05 1.21 -9.50
C ILE A 10 13.41 0.42 -8.24
N ASP A 11 13.49 1.09 -7.10
CA ASP A 11 13.77 0.45 -5.81
C ASP A 11 12.76 0.89 -4.73
N PRO A 12 11.69 0.12 -4.52
CA PRO A 12 10.71 0.41 -3.48
C PRO A 12 11.27 0.37 -2.04
N ASN A 13 12.47 -0.16 -1.82
CA ASN A 13 13.09 -0.20 -0.50
C ASN A 13 13.67 1.16 -0.08
N ILE A 14 13.72 2.14 -0.97
CA ILE A 14 14.14 3.53 -0.65
C ILE A 14 13.28 4.16 0.44
N GLY A 15 12.07 3.65 0.73
CA GLY A 15 11.25 4.13 1.84
C GLY A 15 10.19 5.18 1.46
N GLY A 16 9.94 5.36 0.15
CA GLY A 16 8.90 6.26 -0.35
C GLY A 16 9.39 7.66 -0.71
N VAL A 17 8.48 8.47 -1.23
CA VAL A 17 8.72 9.83 -1.72
C VAL A 17 7.82 10.82 -1.00
N MET A 18 8.41 11.84 -0.40
CA MET A 18 7.70 13.02 0.09
C MET A 18 7.79 14.13 -0.94
N ILE A 19 6.63 14.64 -1.37
CA ILE A 19 6.52 15.74 -2.33
C ILE A 19 5.95 16.96 -1.62
N PHE A 20 6.75 18.00 -1.47
CA PHE A 20 6.35 19.21 -0.78
C PHE A 20 6.14 20.35 -1.79
N GLY A 21 5.02 21.06 -1.69
CA GLY A 21 4.70 22.15 -2.61
C GLY A 21 3.25 22.61 -2.51
N HIS A 22 2.99 23.79 -3.03
CA HIS A 22 1.66 24.44 -2.98
C HIS A 22 0.55 23.58 -3.63
N ARG A 23 -0.70 23.86 -3.26
CA ARG A 23 -1.87 23.26 -3.91
C ARG A 23 -1.89 23.58 -5.41
N GLY A 24 -2.39 22.66 -6.21
CA GLY A 24 -2.54 22.84 -7.65
C GLY A 24 -1.27 22.64 -8.48
N THR A 25 -0.13 22.27 -7.88
CA THR A 25 1.13 22.00 -8.62
C THR A 25 1.15 20.65 -9.35
N GLY A 26 0.05 19.90 -9.35
CA GLY A 26 -0.09 18.68 -10.12
C GLY A 26 0.59 17.45 -9.50
N LYS A 27 0.86 17.44 -8.19
CA LYS A 27 1.52 16.34 -7.48
C LYS A 27 0.81 14.99 -7.71
N SER A 28 -0.47 14.91 -7.42
CA SER A 28 -1.26 13.70 -7.62
C SER A 28 -1.36 13.29 -9.09
N THR A 29 -1.48 14.27 -9.99
CA THR A 29 -1.49 14.03 -11.44
C THR A 29 -0.19 13.41 -11.91
N ALA A 30 0.96 13.87 -11.41
CA ALA A 30 2.27 13.33 -11.77
C ALA A 30 2.41 11.87 -11.35
N VAL A 31 1.93 11.50 -10.15
CA VAL A 31 1.97 10.11 -9.66
C VAL A 31 1.10 9.20 -10.52
N ARG A 32 -0.11 9.63 -10.87
CA ARG A 32 -1.02 8.85 -11.72
C ARG A 32 -0.46 8.71 -13.14
N SER A 33 0.05 9.79 -13.72
CA SER A 33 0.67 9.75 -15.05
C SER A 33 1.88 8.81 -15.10
N LEU A 34 2.69 8.80 -14.03
CA LEU A 34 3.79 7.84 -13.94
C LEU A 34 3.27 6.39 -13.87
N ALA A 35 2.26 6.12 -13.07
CA ALA A 35 1.67 4.79 -12.96
C ALA A 35 1.12 4.29 -14.31
N ASP A 36 0.53 5.17 -15.11
CA ASP A 36 -0.01 4.85 -16.44
C ASP A 36 1.11 4.55 -17.46
N LEU A 37 2.30 5.13 -17.28
CA LEU A 37 3.47 4.88 -18.12
C LEU A 37 4.19 3.56 -17.78
N LEU A 38 3.95 3.00 -16.59
CA LEU A 38 4.62 1.77 -16.17
C LEU A 38 4.09 0.54 -16.92
N PRO A 39 4.94 -0.46 -17.15
CA PRO A 39 4.48 -1.71 -17.74
C PRO A 39 3.43 -2.39 -16.86
N ARG A 40 2.47 -3.03 -17.51
CA ARG A 40 1.46 -3.81 -16.80
C ARG A 40 2.10 -4.92 -15.98
N VAL A 41 1.68 -5.06 -14.74
CA VAL A 41 2.17 -6.07 -13.80
C VAL A 41 1.33 -7.34 -13.85
N ALA A 42 2.00 -8.50 -13.76
CA ALA A 42 1.32 -9.78 -13.65
C ALA A 42 0.71 -9.93 -12.26
N ARG A 43 -0.57 -10.31 -12.16
CA ARG A 43 -1.27 -10.56 -10.90
C ARG A 43 -2.00 -11.90 -10.94
N VAL A 44 -2.07 -12.59 -9.81
CA VAL A 44 -2.84 -13.84 -9.69
C VAL A 44 -4.32 -13.54 -9.82
N ARG A 45 -5.00 -14.22 -10.75
CA ARG A 45 -6.45 -14.06 -10.96
C ARG A 45 -7.24 -14.52 -9.73
N GLY A 46 -8.20 -13.69 -9.31
CA GLY A 46 -9.03 -13.95 -8.13
C GLY A 46 -8.28 -13.79 -6.79
N CYS A 47 -7.09 -13.16 -6.81
CA CYS A 47 -6.40 -12.80 -5.58
C CYS A 47 -6.70 -11.33 -5.24
N VAL A 48 -7.32 -11.08 -4.11
CA VAL A 48 -7.65 -9.74 -3.61
C VAL A 48 -6.41 -8.88 -3.35
N TYR A 49 -5.30 -9.52 -2.98
CA TYR A 49 -4.00 -8.87 -2.73
C TYR A 49 -3.19 -8.63 -4.01
N GLY A 50 -3.60 -9.19 -5.15
CA GLY A 50 -2.86 -9.06 -6.41
C GLY A 50 -1.44 -9.63 -6.35
N CYS A 51 -1.25 -10.79 -5.70
CA CYS A 51 0.04 -11.46 -5.57
C CYS A 51 0.75 -11.66 -6.91
N ASP A 52 2.08 -11.71 -6.87
CA ASP A 52 2.89 -12.05 -8.02
C ASP A 52 2.80 -13.55 -8.33
N PRO A 53 2.38 -13.97 -9.52
CA PRO A 53 2.29 -15.39 -9.86
C PRO A 53 3.65 -16.10 -9.91
N VAL A 54 4.75 -15.36 -10.06
CA VAL A 54 6.11 -15.89 -10.15
C VAL A 54 6.80 -15.93 -8.78
N SER A 55 6.45 -15.01 -7.87
CA SER A 55 7.06 -14.95 -6.53
C SER A 55 6.78 -16.23 -5.73
N VAL A 56 7.76 -16.65 -4.95
CA VAL A 56 7.64 -17.80 -4.02
C VAL A 56 7.40 -17.33 -2.60
N THR A 57 7.96 -16.17 -2.23
CA THR A 57 8.02 -15.66 -0.85
C THR A 57 6.97 -14.60 -0.54
N GLU A 58 6.39 -13.97 -1.57
CA GLU A 58 5.47 -12.83 -1.43
C GLU A 58 4.03 -13.20 -1.83
N LEU A 59 3.62 -14.42 -1.49
CA LEU A 59 2.25 -14.87 -1.70
C LEU A 59 1.44 -14.72 -0.40
N CYS A 60 0.16 -14.44 -0.53
CA CYS A 60 -0.79 -14.65 0.56
C CYS A 60 -1.05 -16.15 0.77
N ASP A 61 -1.60 -16.51 1.93
CA ASP A 61 -1.82 -17.92 2.30
C ASP A 61 -2.67 -18.67 1.27
N ASN A 62 -3.72 -18.04 0.75
CA ASN A 62 -4.57 -18.64 -0.30
C ASN A 62 -3.78 -18.91 -1.60
N CYS A 63 -2.99 -17.95 -2.07
CA CYS A 63 -2.16 -18.16 -3.26
C CYS A 63 -1.07 -19.23 -3.04
N SER A 64 -0.49 -19.25 -1.85
CA SER A 64 0.48 -20.29 -1.45
C SER A 64 -0.14 -21.68 -1.48
N ALA A 65 -1.31 -21.86 -0.86
CA ALA A 65 -2.05 -23.12 -0.88
C ALA A 65 -2.43 -23.55 -2.31
N ARG A 66 -2.96 -22.63 -3.14
CA ARG A 66 -3.31 -22.89 -4.54
C ARG A 66 -2.10 -23.29 -5.38
N ARG A 67 -0.95 -22.67 -5.15
CA ARG A 67 0.30 -23.02 -5.83
C ARG A 67 0.79 -24.41 -5.47
N ASN A 68 0.76 -24.76 -4.18
CA ASN A 68 1.14 -26.11 -3.70
C ASN A 68 0.26 -27.20 -4.29
N ALA A 69 -1.04 -26.91 -4.51
CA ALA A 69 -1.98 -27.87 -5.08
C ALA A 69 -1.86 -28.03 -6.59
N SER A 70 -1.53 -26.96 -7.35
CA SER A 70 -1.60 -26.92 -8.82
C SER A 70 -0.27 -26.69 -9.53
N GLY A 71 0.79 -26.33 -8.80
CA GLY A 71 2.11 -25.98 -9.34
C GLY A 71 2.17 -24.62 -10.09
N ARG A 72 1.04 -24.11 -10.55
CA ARG A 72 0.93 -22.83 -11.28
C ARG A 72 -0.25 -22.01 -10.79
N LEU A 73 -0.08 -20.68 -10.82
CA LEU A 73 -1.15 -19.73 -10.49
C LEU A 73 -1.68 -19.07 -11.77
N PRO A 74 -3.00 -19.12 -12.02
CA PRO A 74 -3.60 -18.42 -13.15
C PRO A 74 -3.35 -16.92 -12.97
N SER A 75 -2.89 -16.25 -14.01
CA SER A 75 -2.50 -14.84 -13.92
C SER A 75 -3.10 -14.00 -15.06
N GLY A 76 -3.08 -12.70 -14.87
CA GLY A 76 -3.42 -11.69 -15.86
C GLY A 76 -2.49 -10.49 -15.71
N ARG A 77 -2.40 -9.64 -16.73
CA ARG A 77 -1.66 -8.38 -16.65
C ARG A 77 -2.61 -7.22 -16.41
N GLU A 78 -2.36 -6.45 -15.36
CA GLU A 78 -3.15 -5.28 -14.95
C GLU A 78 -2.28 -4.03 -14.93
N ALA A 79 -2.91 -2.85 -15.08
CA ALA A 79 -2.23 -1.58 -14.85
C ALA A 79 -1.75 -1.47 -13.40
N VAL A 80 -0.69 -0.70 -13.19
CA VAL A 80 -0.23 -0.38 -11.84
C VAL A 80 -1.28 0.48 -11.16
N ARG A 81 -1.70 0.08 -9.96
CA ARG A 81 -2.76 0.78 -9.21
C ARG A 81 -2.17 1.96 -8.45
N VAL A 82 -2.90 3.06 -8.45
CA VAL A 82 -2.70 4.17 -7.51
C VAL A 82 -3.88 4.17 -6.55
N VAL A 83 -3.61 3.96 -5.28
CA VAL A 83 -4.62 3.93 -4.22
C VAL A 83 -4.46 5.19 -3.39
N ASP A 84 -5.54 5.97 -3.25
CA ASP A 84 -5.54 7.15 -2.41
C ASP A 84 -5.93 6.76 -0.97
N LEU A 85 -5.20 7.31 -0.01
CA LEU A 85 -5.58 7.27 1.40
C LEU A 85 -6.30 8.57 1.77
N PRO A 86 -7.60 8.53 2.10
CA PRO A 86 -8.31 9.70 2.61
C PRO A 86 -7.80 10.09 4.01
N LEU A 87 -7.72 11.39 4.31
CA LEU A 87 -7.32 11.90 5.63
C LEU A 87 -8.18 11.39 6.78
N GLY A 88 -9.47 11.16 6.54
CA GLY A 88 -10.40 10.58 7.53
C GLY A 88 -10.46 9.06 7.51
N ALA A 89 -9.45 8.36 6.96
CA ALA A 89 -9.42 6.91 7.00
C ALA A 89 -9.23 6.41 8.43
N THR A 90 -9.93 5.34 8.76
CA THR A 90 -9.71 4.60 10.01
C THR A 90 -8.65 3.52 9.81
N GLU A 91 -8.08 3.02 10.91
CA GLU A 91 -7.15 1.88 10.87
C GLU A 91 -7.75 0.67 10.16
N ASP A 92 -9.02 0.37 10.41
CA ASP A 92 -9.75 -0.74 9.76
C ASP A 92 -9.80 -0.57 8.24
N ARG A 93 -10.04 0.64 7.77
CA ARG A 93 -10.05 0.93 6.34
C ARG A 93 -8.65 0.83 5.72
N LEU A 94 -7.63 1.17 6.48
CA LEU A 94 -6.24 1.09 6.04
C LEU A 94 -5.75 -0.35 6.00
N CYS A 95 -5.80 -1.04 7.14
CA CYS A 95 -5.24 -2.38 7.33
C CYS A 95 -6.17 -3.49 6.86
N GLY A 96 -7.47 -3.27 6.95
CA GLY A 96 -8.51 -4.27 6.80
C GLY A 96 -9.12 -4.67 8.14
N THR A 97 -10.27 -5.30 8.09
CA THR A 97 -11.04 -5.70 9.27
C THR A 97 -11.44 -7.17 9.23
N LEU A 98 -11.68 -7.74 10.41
CA LEU A 98 -12.28 -9.06 10.55
C LEU A 98 -13.78 -8.89 10.73
N ASP A 99 -14.57 -9.63 9.96
CA ASP A 99 -16.01 -9.73 10.18
C ASP A 99 -16.29 -10.61 11.42
N ILE A 100 -16.37 -9.95 12.58
CA ILE A 100 -16.55 -10.62 13.86
C ILE A 100 -17.94 -11.23 13.96
N GLU A 101 -18.97 -10.59 13.37
CA GLU A 101 -20.35 -11.10 13.41
C GLU A 101 -20.46 -12.45 12.67
N ARG A 102 -19.87 -12.55 11.49
CA ARG A 102 -19.84 -13.80 10.75
C ARG A 102 -18.92 -14.85 11.38
N ALA A 103 -17.82 -14.42 11.97
CA ALA A 103 -16.92 -15.32 12.69
C ALA A 103 -17.64 -15.98 13.88
N LEU A 104 -18.47 -15.23 14.60
CA LEU A 104 -19.24 -15.75 15.74
C LEU A 104 -20.47 -16.55 15.32
N ALA A 105 -21.18 -16.12 14.27
CA ALA A 105 -22.41 -16.78 13.82
C ALA A 105 -22.17 -18.05 13.00
N GLU A 106 -21.18 -18.05 12.14
CA GLU A 106 -20.94 -19.09 11.13
C GLU A 106 -19.63 -19.87 11.38
N GLY A 107 -18.78 -19.42 12.33
CA GLY A 107 -17.45 -19.98 12.55
C GLY A 107 -16.47 -19.68 11.40
N VAL A 108 -16.86 -18.81 10.45
CA VAL A 108 -16.07 -18.45 9.28
C VAL A 108 -15.35 -17.14 9.55
N LYS A 109 -14.00 -17.22 9.61
CA LYS A 109 -13.15 -16.05 9.77
C LYS A 109 -12.97 -15.38 8.40
N GLU A 110 -13.82 -14.42 8.08
CA GLU A 110 -13.70 -13.63 6.85
C GLU A 110 -12.95 -12.33 7.15
N PHE A 111 -11.86 -12.10 6.41
CA PHE A 111 -11.07 -10.87 6.48
C PHE A 111 -11.40 -10.00 5.28
N GLU A 112 -11.85 -8.79 5.54
CA GLU A 112 -12.05 -7.76 4.52
C GLU A 112 -10.76 -6.96 4.32
N PRO A 113 -10.10 -7.08 3.15
CA PRO A 113 -8.83 -6.41 2.90
C PRO A 113 -8.96 -4.90 2.79
N GLY A 114 -8.09 -4.16 3.49
CA GLY A 114 -8.03 -2.70 3.47
C GLY A 114 -7.27 -2.11 2.27
N LEU A 115 -6.93 -0.82 2.40
CA LEU A 115 -6.22 -0.06 1.36
C LEU A 115 -4.80 -0.57 1.14
N LEU A 116 -4.09 -1.03 2.19
CA LEU A 116 -2.76 -1.63 2.07
C LEU A 116 -2.75 -2.86 1.16
N ALA A 117 -3.78 -3.71 1.27
CA ALA A 117 -3.95 -4.86 0.39
C ALA A 117 -4.16 -4.43 -1.08
N ARG A 118 -4.95 -3.40 -1.31
CA ARG A 118 -5.24 -2.86 -2.64
C ARG A 118 -4.04 -2.19 -3.27
N ALA A 119 -3.20 -1.52 -2.46
CA ALA A 119 -1.99 -0.84 -2.90
C ALA A 119 -0.85 -1.80 -3.23
N ASN A 120 -0.93 -3.08 -2.82
CA ASN A 120 0.14 -4.04 -3.06
C ASN A 120 0.58 -4.08 -4.52
N ARG A 121 1.89 -3.93 -4.78
CA ARG A 121 2.52 -3.84 -6.09
C ARG A 121 2.01 -2.66 -6.93
N GLY A 122 1.78 -1.53 -6.27
CA GLY A 122 1.32 -0.27 -6.84
C GLY A 122 1.80 0.91 -6.01
N PHE A 123 1.04 2.00 -6.05
CA PHE A 123 1.29 3.20 -5.27
C PHE A 123 0.22 3.37 -4.19
N LEU A 124 0.65 3.85 -3.03
CA LEU A 124 -0.22 4.43 -2.02
C LEU A 124 0.07 5.92 -1.95
N TYR A 125 -0.91 6.73 -2.36
CA TYR A 125 -0.80 8.19 -2.38
C TYR A 125 -1.58 8.79 -1.21
N ILE A 126 -0.93 9.70 -0.49
CA ILE A 126 -1.50 10.42 0.64
C ILE A 126 -1.37 11.90 0.37
N ASP A 127 -2.51 12.56 0.18
CA ASP A 127 -2.52 14.01 0.06
C ASP A 127 -2.50 14.64 1.45
N GLU A 128 -1.67 15.67 1.62
CA GLU A 128 -1.54 16.41 2.89
C GLU A 128 -1.22 15.50 4.10
N ILE A 129 -0.20 14.67 3.95
CA ILE A 129 0.20 13.67 4.98
C ILE A 129 0.50 14.29 6.35
N ASN A 130 0.84 15.58 6.40
CA ASN A 130 1.02 16.34 7.64
C ASN A 130 -0.25 16.43 8.49
N LEU A 131 -1.43 16.22 7.90
CA LEU A 131 -2.72 16.22 8.57
C LEU A 131 -3.19 14.79 8.97
N LEU A 132 -2.47 13.76 8.57
CA LEU A 132 -2.82 12.39 8.92
C LEU A 132 -2.48 12.11 10.39
N ASP A 133 -3.28 11.26 11.02
CA ASP A 133 -3.04 10.78 12.38
C ASP A 133 -1.68 10.05 12.50
N ASP A 134 -0.93 10.34 13.56
CA ASP A 134 0.41 9.78 13.79
C ASP A 134 0.39 8.25 13.81
N HIS A 135 -0.62 7.66 14.43
CA HIS A 135 -0.78 6.22 14.51
C HIS A 135 -0.92 5.58 13.13
N LEU A 136 -1.69 6.19 12.22
CA LEU A 136 -1.83 5.70 10.84
C LEU A 136 -0.54 5.86 10.05
N VAL A 137 0.22 6.93 10.31
CA VAL A 137 1.53 7.15 9.69
C VAL A 137 2.51 6.03 10.11
N ASP A 138 2.57 5.69 11.39
CA ASP A 138 3.43 4.62 11.87
C ASP A 138 3.08 3.27 11.22
N ILE A 139 1.80 2.92 11.15
CA ILE A 139 1.34 1.70 10.46
C ILE A 139 1.78 1.68 8.99
N LEU A 140 1.60 2.81 8.30
CA LEU A 140 1.98 2.95 6.89
C LEU A 140 3.47 2.73 6.66
N LEU A 141 4.29 3.35 7.49
CA LEU A 141 5.74 3.28 7.37
C LEU A 141 6.26 1.88 7.72
N ASP A 142 5.69 1.24 8.74
CA ASP A 142 6.02 -0.14 9.09
C ASP A 142 5.61 -1.13 7.99
N ALA A 143 4.43 -0.95 7.39
CA ALA A 143 3.99 -1.77 6.26
C ALA A 143 4.88 -1.55 5.01
N ALA A 144 5.25 -0.30 4.72
CA ALA A 144 6.15 0.03 3.60
C ALA A 144 7.55 -0.58 3.79
N ALA A 145 8.09 -0.52 5.00
CA ALA A 145 9.41 -1.07 5.33
C ALA A 145 9.43 -2.61 5.31
N SER A 146 8.41 -3.25 5.90
CA SER A 146 8.33 -4.72 5.97
C SER A 146 7.84 -5.38 4.69
N GLY A 147 7.15 -4.64 3.82
CA GLY A 147 6.45 -5.16 2.63
C GLY A 147 5.26 -6.06 2.95
N ARG A 148 4.77 -6.03 4.20
CA ARG A 148 3.66 -6.87 4.69
C ARG A 148 2.77 -6.08 5.63
N ASN A 149 1.50 -6.41 5.65
CA ASN A 149 0.55 -5.98 6.67
C ASN A 149 0.19 -7.15 7.58
N VAL A 150 0.17 -6.91 8.88
CA VAL A 150 -0.21 -7.89 9.91
C VAL A 150 -1.33 -7.29 10.73
N VAL A 151 -2.50 -7.93 10.72
CA VAL A 151 -3.66 -7.53 11.51
C VAL A 151 -3.90 -8.58 12.57
N GLU A 152 -3.80 -8.20 13.84
CA GLU A 152 -4.04 -9.08 14.98
C GLU A 152 -5.22 -8.56 15.79
N ARG A 153 -6.33 -9.32 15.78
CA ARG A 153 -7.54 -8.99 16.53
C ARG A 153 -8.21 -10.24 17.05
N GLU A 154 -8.71 -10.17 18.27
CA GLU A 154 -9.51 -11.25 18.90
C GLU A 154 -8.84 -12.63 18.79
N GLY A 155 -7.50 -12.68 18.92
CA GLY A 155 -6.74 -13.93 18.78
C GLY A 155 -6.62 -14.49 17.35
N VAL A 156 -7.02 -13.70 16.35
CA VAL A 156 -6.84 -14.02 14.93
C VAL A 156 -5.73 -13.13 14.38
N SER A 157 -4.75 -13.74 13.72
CA SER A 157 -3.69 -13.03 13.00
C SER A 157 -3.82 -13.28 11.51
N VAL A 158 -3.97 -12.21 10.73
CA VAL A 158 -3.99 -12.25 9.25
C VAL A 158 -2.77 -11.53 8.73
N LYS A 159 -2.02 -12.18 7.85
CA LYS A 159 -0.83 -11.61 7.19
C LYS A 159 -1.04 -11.59 5.68
N HIS A 160 -0.72 -10.48 5.07
CA HIS A 160 -0.75 -10.40 3.61
C HIS A 160 0.35 -9.50 3.06
N PRO A 161 0.78 -9.69 1.81
CA PRO A 161 1.74 -8.81 1.18
C PRO A 161 1.16 -7.40 1.01
N ALA A 162 1.97 -6.40 1.34
CA ALA A 162 1.65 -4.98 1.22
C ALA A 162 2.90 -4.20 0.77
N ARG A 163 3.46 -4.60 -0.37
CA ARG A 163 4.64 -3.94 -0.95
C ARG A 163 4.18 -2.87 -1.93
N PHE A 164 4.36 -1.62 -1.61
CA PHE A 164 3.92 -0.48 -2.41
C PHE A 164 4.92 0.66 -2.37
N VAL A 165 4.87 1.53 -3.36
CA VAL A 165 5.58 2.80 -3.32
C VAL A 165 4.73 3.80 -2.55
N LEU A 166 5.23 4.24 -1.39
CA LEU A 166 4.57 5.26 -0.59
C LEU A 166 4.88 6.64 -1.17
N VAL A 167 3.85 7.42 -1.46
CA VAL A 167 3.99 8.80 -1.90
C VAL A 167 3.14 9.70 -1.01
N GLY A 168 3.80 10.52 -0.21
CA GLY A 168 3.15 11.55 0.59
C GLY A 168 3.25 12.92 -0.08
N SER A 169 2.21 13.73 -0.03
CA SER A 169 2.31 15.15 -0.36
C SER A 169 2.12 16.00 0.87
N GLY A 170 2.78 17.16 0.89
CA GLY A 170 2.62 18.19 1.91
C GLY A 170 2.46 19.56 1.26
N ASN A 171 1.79 20.47 2.00
CA ASN A 171 1.63 21.87 1.60
C ASN A 171 2.29 22.77 2.66
N PRO A 172 3.21 23.70 2.27
CA PRO A 172 3.84 24.63 3.20
C PRO A 172 2.84 25.51 3.97
N GLU A 173 1.68 25.78 3.38
CA GLU A 173 0.64 26.62 3.98
C GLU A 173 -0.13 25.93 5.12
N GLU A 174 -0.08 24.62 5.19
CA GLU A 174 -0.80 23.80 6.19
C GLU A 174 0.08 23.33 7.35
N GLY A 175 1.28 23.89 7.46
CA GLY A 175 2.22 23.63 8.54
C GLY A 175 3.47 22.88 8.10
N GLU A 176 4.41 22.82 9.03
CA GLU A 176 5.67 22.11 8.82
C GLU A 176 5.47 20.60 8.89
N LEU A 177 6.27 19.89 8.09
CA LEU A 177 6.32 18.43 8.19
C LEU A 177 6.96 18.02 9.52
N ARG A 178 6.34 17.07 10.18
CA ARG A 178 6.89 16.52 11.43
C ARG A 178 8.25 15.87 11.16
N PRO A 179 9.26 16.10 12.00
CA PRO A 179 10.60 15.49 11.82
C PRO A 179 10.55 13.98 11.64
N GLN A 180 9.66 13.29 12.40
CA GLN A 180 9.50 11.83 12.31
C GLN A 180 9.06 11.35 10.93
N LEU A 181 8.29 12.16 10.18
CA LEU A 181 7.92 11.87 8.80
C LEU A 181 9.11 12.00 7.86
N LEU A 182 9.88 13.08 8.00
CA LEU A 182 11.04 13.35 7.15
C LEU A 182 12.11 12.25 7.27
N ASP A 183 12.37 11.78 8.49
CA ASP A 183 13.38 10.75 8.74
C ASP A 183 13.03 9.38 8.14
N ARG A 184 11.75 9.13 7.86
CA ARG A 184 11.28 7.83 7.38
C ARG A 184 11.00 7.77 5.88
N PHE A 185 10.91 8.93 5.21
CA PHE A 185 10.85 8.98 3.75
C PHE A 185 12.28 9.00 3.17
N GLY A 186 12.57 8.08 2.26
CA GLY A 186 13.89 7.98 1.65
C GLY A 186 14.20 9.08 0.63
N LEU A 187 13.17 9.70 0.05
CA LEU A 187 13.31 10.76 -0.94
C LEU A 187 12.39 11.93 -0.61
N TYR A 188 12.95 13.13 -0.73
CA TYR A 188 12.24 14.40 -0.62
C TYR A 188 12.35 15.19 -1.92
N ALA A 189 11.25 15.78 -2.37
CA ALA A 189 11.19 16.57 -3.57
C ALA A 189 10.26 17.77 -3.39
N GLU A 190 10.68 18.93 -3.91
CA GLU A 190 9.89 20.15 -4.07
C GLU A 190 9.44 20.30 -5.52
#